data_3da6f7bc4d4388781ab8eac3338a5beb
#
_entry.id   3da6f7bc4d4388781ab8eac3338a5beb
#
_cell.length_a   1.000
_cell.length_b   1.000
_cell.length_c   1.000
_cell.angle_alpha   90.00
_cell.angle_beta   90.00
_cell.angle_gamma   90.00
#
_symmetry.space_group_name_H-M   'P 1'
#
loop_
_entity.id
_entity.type
_entity.pdbx_description
1 polymer ?
#
loop_
_entity_poly.entity_id
_entity_poly.type
_entity_poly.pdbx_seq_one_letter_code
_entity_poly.pdbx_strand_id
1 'polypeptide(L)' 'MRWTVVWSVYDEKIFGPRQHYKEFDDYNSAKWFAKEMEKCYNWAICVESRLLDGF' A
#
# COMPACT_ATOMS: atom_id res chain seq x y z
N MET A 1 5.43 16.38 2.02
CA MET A 1 5.78 15.01 2.43
C MET A 1 4.83 14.04 1.75
N ARG A 2 5.34 12.99 1.17
CA ARG A 2 4.53 11.99 0.49
C ARG A 2 4.34 10.75 1.34
N TRP A 3 3.24 10.07 1.10
CA TRP A 3 2.88 8.84 1.78
C TRP A 3 2.62 7.76 0.74
N THR A 4 3.07 6.55 1.02
CA THR A 4 2.85 5.41 0.13
C THR A 4 2.01 4.36 0.85
N VAL A 5 0.96 3.90 0.19
CA VAL A 5 0.17 2.78 0.66
C VAL A 5 0.62 1.54 -0.11
N VAL A 6 0.93 0.48 0.61
CA VAL A 6 1.34 -0.80 0.04
C VAL A 6 0.32 -1.85 0.46
N TRP A 7 -0.15 -2.62 -0.50
CA TRP A 7 -1.06 -3.73 -0.20
C TRP A 7 -0.69 -4.91 -1.08
N SER A 8 -1.22 -6.09 -0.72
CA SER A 8 -0.89 -7.32 -1.41
C SER A 8 -2.15 -7.94 -2.00
N VAL A 9 -2.06 -8.35 -3.26
CA VAL A 9 -3.16 -8.99 -3.99
C VAL A 9 -2.66 -10.33 -4.52
N TYR A 10 -3.43 -11.39 -4.34
CA TYR A 10 -3.09 -12.68 -4.91
C TYR A 10 -3.11 -12.63 -6.43
N ASP A 11 -2.06 -13.12 -7.05
CA ASP A 11 -1.93 -13.16 -8.50
C ASP A 11 -1.78 -14.62 -8.94
N GLU A 12 -2.77 -15.11 -9.67
CA GLU A 12 -2.79 -16.49 -10.15
C GLU A 12 -1.63 -16.80 -11.10
N LYS A 13 -1.15 -15.82 -11.83
CA LYS A 13 -0.07 -16.01 -12.79
C LYS A 13 1.24 -16.43 -12.14
N ILE A 14 1.47 -15.93 -10.92
CA ILE A 14 2.68 -16.24 -10.16
C ILE A 14 2.42 -17.17 -8.98
N PHE A 15 1.17 -17.57 -8.79
CA PHE A 15 0.75 -18.44 -7.68
C PHE A 15 1.14 -17.88 -6.32
N GLY A 16 1.02 -16.57 -6.15
CA GLY A 16 1.39 -15.95 -4.91
C GLY A 16 0.98 -14.49 -4.85
N PRO A 17 1.34 -13.80 -3.75
CA PRO A 17 0.99 -12.40 -3.58
C PRO A 17 1.86 -11.50 -4.47
N ARG A 18 1.23 -10.45 -4.98
CA ARG A 18 1.92 -9.37 -5.68
C ARG A 18 1.66 -8.07 -4.93
N GLN A 19 2.69 -7.30 -4.68
CA GLN A 19 2.57 -6.04 -3.98
C GLN A 19 2.21 -4.92 -4.94
N HIS A 20 1.32 -4.06 -4.48
CA HIS A 20 0.91 -2.86 -5.20
C HIS A 20 1.17 -1.63 -4.35
N TYR A 21 1.38 -0.49 -5.00
CA TYR A 21 1.75 0.76 -4.35
C TYR A 21 0.91 1.89 -4.89
N LYS A 22 0.61 2.86 -4.03
CA LYS A 22 0.01 4.12 -4.47
C LYS A 22 0.52 5.24 -3.59
N GLU A 23 0.96 6.34 -4.20
CA GLU A 23 1.45 7.51 -3.49
C GLU A 23 0.37 8.55 -3.30
N PHE A 24 0.42 9.23 -2.16
CA PHE A 24 -0.49 10.31 -1.81
C PHE A 24 0.34 11.48 -1.25
N ASP A 25 -0.15 12.70 -1.48
CA ASP A 25 0.47 13.90 -0.93
C ASP A 25 -0.05 14.22 0.48
N ASP A 26 -1.14 13.59 0.87
CA ASP A 26 -1.84 13.84 2.12
C ASP A 26 -1.96 12.57 2.95
N TYR A 27 -1.58 12.66 4.23
CA TYR A 27 -1.63 11.52 5.13
C TYR A 27 -3.05 10.98 5.33
N ASN A 28 -4.03 11.87 5.48
CA ASN A 28 -5.40 11.44 5.73
C ASN A 28 -5.96 10.62 4.56
N SER A 29 -5.67 11.05 3.34
CA SER A 29 -6.09 10.32 2.14
C SER A 29 -5.40 8.96 2.05
N ALA A 30 -4.11 8.92 2.33
CA ALA A 30 -3.34 7.68 2.32
C ALA A 30 -3.86 6.70 3.38
N LYS A 31 -4.10 7.20 4.58
CA LYS A 31 -4.61 6.38 5.67
C LYS A 31 -5.99 5.80 5.35
N TRP A 32 -6.86 6.63 4.79
CA TRP A 32 -8.20 6.19 4.39
C TRP A 32 -8.11 5.09 3.33
N PHE A 33 -7.26 5.32 2.33
CA PHE A 33 -7.06 4.33 1.27
C PHE A 33 -6.51 3.02 1.82
N ALA A 34 -5.55 3.10 2.74
CA ALA A 34 -4.99 1.91 3.38
C ALA A 34 -6.06 1.11 4.12
N LYS A 35 -6.97 1.79 4.82
CA LYS A 35 -8.07 1.12 5.51
C LYS A 35 -9.00 0.42 4.54
N GLU A 36 -9.29 1.05 3.40
CA GLU A 36 -10.15 0.43 2.38
C GLU A 36 -9.48 -0.79 1.76
N MET A 37 -8.19 -0.69 1.48
CA MET A 37 -7.44 -1.83 0.92
C MET A 37 -7.34 -2.97 1.91
N GLU A 38 -7.19 -2.66 3.19
CA GLU A 38 -7.14 -3.68 4.24
C GLU A 38 -8.45 -4.48 4.33
N LYS A 39 -9.58 -3.84 4.06
CA LYS A 39 -10.88 -4.51 4.02
C LYS A 39 -11.02 -5.41 2.80
N CYS A 40 -10.46 -5.01 1.67
CA CYS A 40 -10.58 -5.74 0.41
C CYS A 40 -9.53 -6.85 0.28
N TYR A 41 -8.36 -6.63 0.86
CA TYR A 41 -7.21 -7.53 0.77
C TYR A 41 -6.69 -7.78 2.17
N ASN A 42 -5.92 -8.81 2.37
CA ASN A 42 -5.55 -9.28 3.71
C ASN A 42 -4.85 -8.22 4.57
N TRP A 43 -4.06 -7.34 3.94
CA TRP A 43 -3.39 -6.29 4.68
C TRP A 43 -3.04 -5.12 3.77
N ALA A 44 -2.85 -3.98 4.40
CA ALA A 44 -2.32 -2.78 3.75
C ALA A 44 -1.60 -1.95 4.80
N ILE A 45 -0.55 -1.25 4.38
CA ILE A 45 0.19 -0.36 5.27
C ILE A 45 0.32 1.01 4.63
N CYS A 46 0.44 2.03 5.47
CA CYS A 46 0.69 3.40 5.04
C CYS A 46 1.99 3.86 5.68
N VAL A 47 2.97 4.22 4.86
CA VAL A 47 4.29 4.64 5.34
C VAL A 47 4.73 5.92 4.64
N GLU A 48 5.63 6.66 5.27
CA GLU A 48 6.26 7.78 4.60
C GLU A 48 7.06 7.27 3.40
N SER A 49 6.87 7.89 2.24
CA SER A 49 7.52 7.44 1.01
C SER A 49 9.04 7.41 1.12
N ARG A 50 9.62 8.34 1.88
CA ARG A 50 11.07 8.40 2.07
C ARG A 50 11.63 7.14 2.73
N LEU A 51 10.81 6.43 3.52
CA LEU A 51 11.25 5.22 4.21
C LEU A 51 11.40 4.06 3.24
N LEU A 52 10.70 4.09 2.11
CA LEU A 52 10.79 3.06 1.09
C LEU A 52 12.04 3.20 0.23
N ASP A 53 12.58 4.40 0.14
CA ASP A 53 13.77 4.65 -0.68
C ASP A 53 15.03 3.97 -0.12
N GLY A 54 14.97 3.48 1.11
CA GLY A 54 16.08 2.77 1.74
C GLY A 54 16.10 1.27 1.47
N PHE A 55 15.13 0.77 0.72
CA PHE A 55 15.02 -0.66 0.44
C PHE A 55 15.58 -1.06 -0.92
#